data_7c8eecea40a7ff590ebdd518444bf81b
#
_entry.id   7c8eecea40a7ff590ebdd518444bf81b
#
_cell.length_a   1.000
_cell.length_b   1.000
_cell.length_c   1.000
_cell.angle_alpha   90.00
_cell.angle_beta   90.00
_cell.angle_gamma   90.00
#
_symmetry.space_group_name_H-M   'P 1'
#
loop_
_entity.id
_entity.type
_entity.pdbx_description
1 polymer ?
#
loop_
_entity_poly.entity_id
_entity_poly.type
_entity_poly.pdbx_seq_one_letter_code
_entity_poly.pdbx_strand_id
1 'polypeptide(L)' 'NTRVVVPLMLVDTAPAPAKRLNPVFDIHSEQHVMVTQFLSAVPVSILRTPVASLAQHDTEITGALDILMTGV' A
#
# COMPACT_ATOMS: atom_id res chain seq x y z
N ASN A 1 10.97 -17.48 -5.35
CA ASN A 1 10.69 -16.13 -5.85
C ASN A 1 9.85 -15.36 -4.86
N THR A 2 10.23 -14.14 -4.58
CA THR A 2 9.52 -13.26 -3.66
C THR A 2 9.09 -11.98 -4.35
N ARG A 3 8.13 -11.31 -3.74
CA ARG A 3 7.72 -9.95 -4.11
C ARG A 3 7.65 -9.11 -2.86
N VAL A 4 8.01 -7.85 -3.00
CA VAL A 4 7.79 -6.86 -1.94
C VAL A 4 6.33 -6.42 -2.02
N VAL A 5 5.65 -6.48 -0.89
CA VAL A 5 4.24 -6.13 -0.80
C VAL A 5 4.00 -5.12 0.31
N VAL A 6 2.95 -4.33 0.15
CA VAL A 6 2.49 -3.39 1.16
C VAL A 6 1.01 -3.69 1.41
N PRO A 7 0.60 -3.91 2.67
CA PRO A 7 -0.80 -4.21 2.94
C PRO A 7 -1.70 -3.00 2.70
N LEU A 8 -2.89 -3.28 2.16
CA LEU A 8 -3.98 -2.33 2.07
C LEU A 8 -5.00 -2.73 3.13
N MET A 9 -5.35 -1.81 4.01
CA MET A 9 -6.31 -2.07 5.09
C MET A 9 -7.50 -1.14 4.94
N LEU A 10 -8.68 -1.64 5.27
CA LEU A 10 -9.87 -0.78 5.32
C LEU A 10 -9.60 0.39 6.28
N VAL A 11 -10.06 1.58 5.89
CA VAL A 11 -9.82 2.80 6.67
C VAL A 11 -10.22 2.63 8.13
N ASP A 12 -11.33 1.95 8.39
CA ASP A 12 -11.85 1.78 9.75
C ASP A 12 -10.96 0.91 10.65
N THR A 13 -10.14 0.03 10.05
CA THR A 13 -9.31 -0.91 10.80
C THR A 13 -7.83 -0.56 10.76
N ALA A 14 -7.46 0.43 9.94
CA ALA A 14 -6.07 0.82 9.78
C ALA A 14 -5.61 1.73 10.91
N PRO A 15 -4.28 1.79 11.17
CA PRO A 15 -3.74 2.86 12.03
C PRO A 15 -4.10 4.23 11.45
N ALA A 16 -4.08 5.27 12.30
CA ALA A 16 -4.30 6.63 11.81
C ALA A 16 -3.29 6.95 10.70
N PRO A 17 -3.76 7.32 9.49
CA PRO A 17 -2.83 7.49 8.38
C PRO A 17 -1.97 8.73 8.52
N ALA A 18 -0.67 8.58 8.26
CA ALA A 18 0.23 9.69 8.09
C ALA A 18 0.14 10.14 6.63
N LYS A 19 0.01 11.43 6.43
CA LYS A 19 -0.48 12.04 5.20
C LYS A 19 0.14 11.52 3.90
N ARG A 20 1.45 11.53 3.78
CA ARG A 20 2.13 11.09 2.55
C ARG A 20 2.62 9.65 2.63
N LEU A 21 2.85 9.19 3.84
CA LEU A 21 3.31 7.82 4.08
C LEU A 21 2.20 6.80 3.81
N ASN A 22 0.96 7.17 4.10
CA ASN A 22 -0.18 6.25 4.04
C ASN A 22 -1.25 6.78 3.08
N PRO A 23 -1.03 6.69 1.76
CA PRO A 23 -2.05 7.11 0.80
C PRO A 23 -3.30 6.25 0.91
N VAL A 24 -4.44 6.87 0.60
CA VAL A 24 -5.75 6.22 0.63
C VAL A 24 -6.23 6.04 -0.80
N PHE A 25 -6.72 4.85 -1.11
CA PHE A 25 -7.24 4.52 -2.44
C PHE A 25 -8.64 3.96 -2.35
N ASP A 26 -9.47 4.28 -3.35
CA ASP A 26 -10.76 3.64 -3.51
C ASP A 26 -10.59 2.35 -4.31
N ILE A 27 -11.00 1.22 -3.72
CA ILE A 27 -10.96 -0.06 -4.39
C ILE A 27 -12.34 -0.70 -4.20
N HIS A 28 -13.04 -0.92 -5.31
CA HIS A 28 -14.39 -1.51 -5.29
C HIS A 28 -15.32 -0.76 -4.34
N SER A 29 -15.31 0.58 -4.42
CA SER A 29 -16.15 1.48 -3.62
C SER A 29 -15.85 1.50 -2.13
N GLU A 30 -14.72 0.94 -1.71
CA GLU A 30 -14.27 0.99 -0.32
C GLU A 30 -12.92 1.68 -0.23
N GLN A 31 -12.74 2.51 0.79
CA GLN A 31 -11.47 3.20 1.01
C GLN A 31 -10.49 2.30 1.75
N HIS A 32 -9.30 2.18 1.18
CA HIS A 32 -8.20 1.40 1.77
C HIS A 32 -7.01 2.29 2.00
N VAL A 33 -6.34 2.10 3.13
CA VAL A 33 -5.09 2.79 3.47
C VAL A 33 -3.93 1.87 3.12
N MET A 34 -2.95 2.40 2.38
CA MET A 34 -1.70 1.70 2.13
C MET A 34 -0.80 1.86 3.35
N VAL A 35 -0.60 0.79 4.11
CA VAL A 35 0.20 0.84 5.33
C VAL A 35 1.66 0.57 4.96
N THR A 36 2.30 1.59 4.43
CA THR A 36 3.64 1.52 3.82
C THR A 36 4.68 1.00 4.79
N GLN A 37 4.58 1.35 6.07
CA GLN A 37 5.52 0.91 7.10
C GLN A 37 5.43 -0.58 7.40
N PHE A 38 4.39 -1.28 6.91
CA PHE A 38 4.26 -2.73 7.04
C PHE A 38 4.73 -3.47 5.79
N LEU A 39 5.50 -2.80 4.95
CA LEU A 39 6.09 -3.40 3.76
C LEU A 39 6.87 -4.66 4.15
N SER A 40 6.71 -5.71 3.36
CA SER A 40 7.40 -6.97 3.61
C SER A 40 7.62 -7.75 2.32
N ALA A 41 8.46 -8.76 2.36
CA ALA A 41 8.67 -9.65 1.23
C ALA A 41 7.91 -10.95 1.48
N VAL A 42 7.17 -11.41 0.47
CA VAL A 42 6.40 -12.65 0.56
C VAL A 42 6.69 -13.54 -0.64
N PRO A 43 6.56 -14.87 -0.48
CA PRO A 43 6.66 -15.77 -1.63
C PRO A 43 5.55 -15.50 -2.63
N VAL A 44 5.90 -15.58 -3.92
CA VAL A 44 4.91 -15.40 -4.99
C VAL A 44 3.74 -16.39 -4.84
N SER A 45 4.01 -17.58 -4.33
CA SER A 45 3.01 -18.63 -4.20
C SER A 45 1.83 -18.28 -3.29
N ILE A 46 1.98 -17.31 -2.39
CA ILE A 46 0.87 -16.91 -1.52
C ILE A 46 0.04 -15.77 -2.10
N LEU A 47 0.46 -15.20 -3.22
CA LEU A 47 -0.28 -14.11 -3.85
C LEU A 47 -1.45 -14.67 -4.65
N ARG A 48 -2.60 -14.03 -4.51
CA ARG A 48 -3.82 -14.45 -5.20
C ARG A 48 -4.03 -13.64 -6.45
N THR A 49 -5.11 -13.96 -7.19
CA THR A 49 -5.49 -13.22 -8.38
C THR A 49 -5.68 -11.74 -8.07
N PRO A 50 -5.10 -10.84 -8.87
CA PRO A 50 -5.30 -9.42 -8.67
C PRO A 50 -6.77 -9.02 -8.77
N VAL A 51 -7.21 -8.08 -7.93
CA VAL A 51 -8.58 -7.58 -7.94
C VAL A 51 -8.69 -6.18 -8.54
N ALA A 52 -7.58 -5.46 -8.61
CA ALA A 52 -7.54 -4.10 -9.14
C ALA A 52 -6.11 -3.73 -9.49
N SER A 53 -5.96 -2.63 -10.23
CA SER A 53 -4.64 -2.07 -10.53
C SER A 53 -4.55 -0.66 -9.95
N LEU A 54 -3.42 -0.33 -9.35
CA LEU A 54 -3.13 1.00 -8.83
C LEU A 54 -2.07 1.71 -9.67
N ALA A 55 -1.90 1.29 -10.92
CA ALA A 55 -0.85 1.84 -11.80
C ALA A 55 -0.99 3.35 -11.98
N GLN A 56 -2.23 3.88 -12.01
CA GLN A 56 -2.45 5.31 -12.13
C GLN A 56 -2.06 6.10 -10.88
N HIS A 57 -1.79 5.42 -9.77
CA HIS A 57 -1.38 6.05 -8.51
C HIS A 57 0.12 5.94 -8.26
N ASP A 58 0.89 5.78 -9.32
CA ASP A 58 2.34 5.59 -9.25
C ASP A 58 3.03 6.70 -8.45
N THR A 59 2.65 7.96 -8.65
CA THR A 59 3.26 9.09 -7.96
C THR A 59 3.04 9.01 -6.44
N GLU A 60 1.84 8.71 -6.02
CA GLU A 60 1.51 8.63 -4.59
C GLU A 60 2.24 7.45 -3.93
N ILE A 61 2.31 6.32 -4.61
CA ILE A 61 2.96 5.13 -4.09
C ILE A 61 4.48 5.34 -3.99
N THR A 62 5.08 5.89 -5.03
CA THR A 62 6.51 6.21 -5.02
C THR A 62 6.83 7.22 -3.93
N GLY A 63 5.99 8.25 -3.78
CA GLY A 63 6.17 9.25 -2.71
C GLY A 63 6.11 8.63 -1.32
N ALA A 64 5.19 7.70 -1.08
CA ALA A 64 5.08 7.03 0.20
C ALA A 64 6.31 6.18 0.51
N LEU A 65 6.84 5.47 -0.48
CA LEU A 65 8.06 4.69 -0.32
C LEU A 65 9.26 5.59 -0.03
N ASP A 66 9.34 6.74 -0.70
CA ASP A 66 10.39 7.71 -0.43
C ASP A 66 10.35 8.21 1.01
N ILE A 67 9.16 8.52 1.53
CA ILE A 67 9.00 8.93 2.92
C ILE A 67 9.48 7.84 3.88
N LEU A 68 9.10 6.60 3.60
CA LEU A 68 9.50 5.47 4.43
C LEU A 68 11.03 5.32 4.47
N MET A 69 11.68 5.45 3.32
CA MET A 69 13.10 5.18 3.20
C MET A 69 13.97 6.36 3.63
N THR A 70 13.50 7.58 3.47
CA THR A 70 14.30 8.80 3.74
C THR A 70 13.83 9.57 4.95
N GLY A 71 12.61 9.32 5.42
CA GLY A 71 12.05 10.03 6.56
C GLY A 71 11.61 11.46 6.26
N VAL A 72 11.43 11.77 5.00
CA VAL A 72 11.09 13.16 4.60
C VAL A 72 9.68 13.23 4.08
#